data_9537cc315f5a2aa8f85c98cc8520700a
#
_entry.id   9537cc315f5a2aa8f85c98cc8520700a
#
_cell.length_a   1.000
_cell.length_b   1.000
_cell.length_c   1.000
_cell.angle_alpha   90.00
_cell.angle_beta   90.00
_cell.angle_gamma   90.00
#
_symmetry.space_group_name_H-M   'P 1'
#
loop_
_entity.id
_entity.type
_entity.pdbx_description
1 polymer ?
#
loop_
_entity_poly.entity_id
_entity_poly.type
_entity_poly.pdbx_seq_one_letter_code
_entity_poly.pdbx_strand_id
1 'polypeptide(L)'
;EWTETAESEESEMVTWLFEQDTFVPAAKLVANGECFSIVSDYLGTPLQAYDKQGNKVWEQELDIYGRQRKRPSAFIPFKYQGQYEDAETGLYYNRFRYYDPNAGSYISQDPIGLAGGNPTLYGYVNDINTYLDVLGLTIIPTVTKGTNNEILTADATIKRADLGTGTNTNAASRNHARSLGNADDDAGHMIGKQLGGSGGKKNVFPQDFHVNRGAFAQFEGKVADFVELHGETKVKLTFNYEQQISKTRPISVTYDVVAANGNKMESKQFNNSH
;
A
#
# COMPACT_ATOMS: atom_id res chain seq x y z
N GLU A 1 -14.87 43.35 20.83
CA GLU A 1 -14.36 43.30 19.43
C GLU A 1 -13.61 42.01 19.14
N TRP A 2 -14.22 40.84 19.41
CA TRP A 2 -13.68 39.52 19.10
C TRP A 2 -14.82 38.50 18.80
N THR A 3 -15.79 38.86 17.94
CA THR A 3 -16.94 38.00 17.64
C THR A 3 -17.24 37.80 16.16
N GLU A 4 -16.38 38.28 15.25
CA GLU A 4 -16.63 38.12 13.78
C GLU A 4 -15.83 37.03 13.08
N THR A 5 -14.91 36.31 13.76
CA THR A 5 -14.04 35.30 13.10
C THR A 5 -14.58 33.86 13.18
N ALA A 6 -15.50 33.54 14.07
CA ALA A 6 -15.99 32.16 14.26
C ALA A 6 -17.00 31.70 13.19
N GLU A 7 -17.84 32.59 12.67
CA GLU A 7 -18.84 32.22 11.64
C GLU A 7 -18.24 32.02 10.24
N SER A 8 -17.11 32.64 9.93
CA SER A 8 -16.43 32.46 8.63
C SER A 8 -15.66 31.15 8.55
N GLU A 9 -15.14 30.62 9.65
CA GLU A 9 -14.39 29.36 9.68
C GLU A 9 -15.29 28.12 9.56
N GLU A 10 -16.52 28.16 10.09
CA GLU A 10 -17.48 27.03 9.95
C GLU A 10 -17.96 26.87 8.50
N SER A 11 -18.03 27.92 7.71
CA SER A 11 -18.49 27.86 6.31
C SER A 11 -17.49 27.19 5.36
N GLU A 12 -16.21 27.09 5.75
CA GLU A 12 -15.14 26.48 4.95
C GLU A 12 -14.83 25.04 5.36
N MET A 13 -15.47 24.51 6.40
CA MET A 13 -15.20 23.15 6.90
C MET A 13 -15.61 22.10 5.86
N VAL A 14 -14.65 21.27 5.47
CA VAL A 14 -14.83 20.13 4.56
C VAL A 14 -14.52 18.84 5.30
N THR A 15 -15.44 17.88 5.22
CA THR A 15 -15.21 16.52 5.75
C THR A 15 -15.05 15.54 4.57
N TRP A 16 -13.99 14.78 4.59
CA TRP A 16 -13.73 13.73 3.63
C TRP A 16 -14.09 12.37 4.20
N LEU A 17 -14.87 11.59 3.45
CA LEU A 17 -15.14 10.20 3.75
C LEU A 17 -14.28 9.33 2.84
N PHE A 18 -13.72 8.28 3.44
CA PHE A 18 -12.88 7.29 2.73
C PHE A 18 -13.56 5.92 2.75
N GLU A 19 -13.25 5.08 1.79
CA GLU A 19 -13.61 3.67 1.84
C GLU A 19 -12.95 3.02 3.08
N GLN A 20 -13.67 2.07 3.68
CA GLN A 20 -13.24 1.43 4.92
C GLN A 20 -11.80 0.86 4.78
N ASP A 21 -10.96 1.18 5.78
CA ASP A 21 -9.55 0.74 5.87
C ASP A 21 -8.67 1.10 4.67
N THR A 22 -9.02 2.16 3.93
CA THR A 22 -8.25 2.65 2.79
C THR A 22 -8.03 4.16 2.85
N PHE A 23 -7.24 4.69 1.91
CA PHE A 23 -7.12 6.13 1.64
C PHE A 23 -7.83 6.53 0.33
N VAL A 24 -8.79 5.71 -0.12
CA VAL A 24 -9.61 6.01 -1.30
C VAL A 24 -10.72 6.96 -0.89
N PRO A 25 -10.76 8.20 -1.39
CA PRO A 25 -11.82 9.14 -1.05
C PRO A 25 -13.13 8.71 -1.72
N ALA A 26 -14.19 8.59 -0.93
CA ALA A 26 -15.52 8.16 -1.37
C ALA A 26 -16.51 9.34 -1.47
N ALA A 27 -16.40 10.33 -0.58
CA ALA A 27 -17.25 11.51 -0.62
C ALA A 27 -16.59 12.74 0.01
N LYS A 28 -17.07 13.92 -0.43
CA LYS A 28 -16.81 15.24 0.14
C LYS A 28 -18.10 15.79 0.74
N LEU A 29 -18.07 16.18 2.00
CA LEU A 29 -19.15 16.86 2.71
C LEU A 29 -18.71 18.29 3.01
N VAL A 30 -19.56 19.25 2.72
CA VAL A 30 -19.33 20.68 2.99
C VAL A 30 -20.28 21.16 4.10
N ALA A 31 -19.87 22.14 4.89
CA ALA A 31 -20.63 22.65 6.03
C ALA A 31 -22.08 23.11 5.68
N ASN A 32 -22.31 23.56 4.46
CA ASN A 32 -23.64 23.95 3.95
C ASN A 32 -24.60 22.76 3.69
N GLY A 33 -24.16 21.52 3.98
CA GLY A 33 -24.95 20.30 3.79
C GLY A 33 -24.87 19.71 2.37
N GLU A 34 -24.04 20.26 1.49
CA GLU A 34 -23.75 19.63 0.20
C GLU A 34 -22.89 18.40 0.36
N CYS A 35 -23.19 17.39 -0.45
CA CYS A 35 -22.46 16.13 -0.47
C CYS A 35 -22.13 15.78 -1.93
N PHE A 36 -20.89 15.41 -2.16
CA PHE A 36 -20.40 15.01 -3.47
C PHE A 36 -19.82 13.59 -3.41
N SER A 37 -20.32 12.71 -4.28
CA SER A 37 -19.77 11.37 -4.42
C SER A 37 -18.51 11.41 -5.30
N ILE A 38 -17.49 10.69 -4.90
CA ILE A 38 -16.21 10.62 -5.61
C ILE A 38 -16.07 9.25 -6.27
N VAL A 39 -15.73 9.25 -7.55
CA VAL A 39 -15.43 8.05 -8.33
C VAL A 39 -13.93 7.98 -8.55
N SER A 40 -13.34 6.89 -8.11
CA SER A 40 -11.90 6.61 -8.23
C SER A 40 -11.64 5.49 -9.24
N ASP A 41 -10.40 5.41 -9.75
CA ASP A 41 -9.94 4.27 -10.54
C ASP A 41 -9.71 3.02 -9.68
N TYR A 42 -9.24 1.94 -10.32
CA TYR A 42 -8.97 0.66 -9.64
C TYR A 42 -7.81 0.70 -8.64
N LEU A 43 -7.00 1.77 -8.62
CA LEU A 43 -5.94 2.03 -7.65
C LEU A 43 -6.37 3.01 -6.56
N GLY A 44 -7.58 3.56 -6.65
CA GLY A 44 -8.10 4.53 -5.69
C GLY A 44 -7.74 5.98 -5.99
N THR A 45 -7.26 6.29 -7.21
CA THR A 45 -7.03 7.65 -7.66
C THR A 45 -8.38 8.30 -8.01
N PRO A 46 -8.76 9.44 -7.40
CA PRO A 46 -10.03 10.09 -7.74
C PRO A 46 -10.00 10.60 -9.18
N LEU A 47 -11.05 10.32 -9.93
CA LEU A 47 -11.20 10.74 -11.32
C LEU A 47 -12.32 11.77 -11.52
N GLN A 48 -13.44 11.59 -10.85
CA GLN A 48 -14.65 12.42 -11.05
C GLN A 48 -15.38 12.62 -9.71
N ALA A 49 -16.13 13.73 -9.62
CA ALA A 49 -17.08 13.92 -8.53
C ALA A 49 -18.44 14.37 -9.07
N TYR A 50 -19.49 13.94 -8.35
CA TYR A 50 -20.87 14.14 -8.72
C TYR A 50 -21.67 14.75 -7.55
N ASP A 51 -22.58 15.67 -7.87
CA ASP A 51 -23.54 16.21 -6.91
C ASP A 51 -24.69 15.22 -6.61
N LYS A 52 -25.62 15.62 -5.72
CA LYS A 52 -26.80 14.82 -5.35
C LYS A 52 -27.77 14.57 -6.52
N GLN A 53 -27.72 15.37 -7.58
CA GLN A 53 -28.53 15.26 -8.77
C GLN A 53 -27.87 14.37 -9.84
N GLY A 54 -26.63 13.92 -9.62
CA GLY A 54 -25.86 13.11 -10.55
C GLY A 54 -25.15 13.94 -11.63
N ASN A 55 -25.05 15.25 -11.48
CA ASN A 55 -24.27 16.08 -12.37
C ASN A 55 -22.79 15.97 -12.01
N LYS A 56 -21.92 15.80 -13.03
CA LYS A 56 -20.49 15.83 -12.85
C LYS A 56 -20.03 17.26 -12.52
N VAL A 57 -19.47 17.47 -11.32
CA VAL A 57 -19.02 18.79 -10.83
C VAL A 57 -17.52 18.96 -10.87
N TRP A 58 -16.77 17.85 -10.96
CA TRP A 58 -15.31 17.85 -11.01
C TRP A 58 -14.78 16.63 -11.75
N GLU A 59 -13.61 16.80 -12.37
CA GLU A 59 -12.87 15.76 -13.09
C GLU A 59 -11.39 16.07 -13.05
N GLN A 60 -10.55 15.03 -12.87
CA GLN A 60 -9.10 15.15 -13.05
C GLN A 60 -8.57 14.07 -13.99
N GLU A 61 -7.49 14.41 -14.67
CA GLU A 61 -6.69 13.50 -15.47
C GLU A 61 -5.23 13.70 -15.10
N LEU A 62 -4.57 12.64 -14.64
CA LEU A 62 -3.16 12.65 -14.28
C LEU A 62 -2.31 12.06 -15.41
N ASP A 63 -1.09 12.56 -15.58
CA ASP A 63 -0.08 11.91 -16.41
C ASP A 63 0.64 10.79 -15.62
N ILE A 64 1.62 10.14 -16.25
CA ILE A 64 2.40 9.04 -15.64
C ILE A 64 3.21 9.45 -14.41
N TYR A 65 3.38 10.75 -14.17
CA TYR A 65 4.07 11.30 -13.00
C TYR A 65 3.10 11.85 -11.96
N GLY A 66 1.79 11.70 -12.18
CA GLY A 66 0.76 12.24 -11.29
C GLY A 66 0.47 13.73 -11.49
N ARG A 67 1.04 14.40 -12.50
CA ARG A 67 0.70 15.80 -12.79
C ARG A 67 -0.69 15.90 -13.39
N GLN A 68 -1.41 16.91 -13.00
CA GLN A 68 -2.69 17.24 -13.62
C GLN A 68 -2.49 17.72 -15.06
N ARG A 69 -3.10 17.03 -16.03
CA ARG A 69 -3.09 17.41 -17.46
C ARG A 69 -3.95 18.63 -17.76
N LYS A 70 -5.04 18.79 -17.02
CA LYS A 70 -5.90 19.98 -17.04
C LYS A 70 -5.90 20.52 -15.61
N ARG A 71 -5.88 21.83 -15.42
CA ARG A 71 -6.04 22.42 -14.09
C ARG A 71 -7.50 22.28 -13.66
N PRO A 72 -7.89 21.25 -12.91
CA PRO A 72 -9.16 21.27 -12.23
C PRO A 72 -9.09 22.33 -11.14
N SER A 73 -10.25 22.81 -10.71
CA SER A 73 -10.33 23.60 -9.48
C SER A 73 -9.77 22.76 -8.31
N ALA A 74 -9.25 23.41 -7.27
CA ALA A 74 -8.78 22.78 -6.02
C ALA A 74 -9.91 22.06 -5.23
N PHE A 75 -10.91 21.52 -5.93
CA PHE A 75 -12.11 20.93 -5.36
C PHE A 75 -11.83 19.61 -4.64
N ILE A 76 -10.95 18.76 -5.21
CA ILE A 76 -10.45 17.54 -4.60
C ILE A 76 -8.92 17.56 -4.64
N PRO A 77 -8.23 17.61 -3.48
CA PRO A 77 -6.78 17.73 -3.42
C PRO A 77 -6.04 16.41 -3.55
N PHE A 78 -6.75 15.27 -3.54
CA PHE A 78 -6.13 13.95 -3.58
C PHE A 78 -5.62 13.60 -4.97
N LYS A 79 -4.44 12.93 -5.01
CA LYS A 79 -3.78 12.45 -6.22
C LYS A 79 -3.75 10.91 -6.19
N TYR A 80 -2.58 10.28 -6.35
CA TYR A 80 -2.48 8.85 -6.07
C TYR A 80 -2.88 8.58 -4.62
N GLN A 81 -3.37 7.38 -4.34
CA GLN A 81 -3.84 7.02 -3.00
C GLN A 81 -2.78 7.34 -1.93
N GLY A 82 -3.15 8.08 -0.91
CA GLY A 82 -2.26 8.56 0.13
C GLY A 82 -1.61 9.93 -0.13
N GLN A 83 -1.77 10.50 -1.32
CA GLN A 83 -1.21 11.81 -1.68
C GLN A 83 -2.25 12.93 -1.58
N TYR A 84 -1.81 14.03 -0.99
CA TYR A 84 -2.57 15.28 -0.86
C TYR A 84 -1.77 16.43 -1.48
N GLU A 85 -2.35 17.14 -2.45
CA GLU A 85 -1.73 18.30 -3.08
C GLU A 85 -1.65 19.47 -2.10
N ASP A 86 -0.43 19.95 -1.87
CA ASP A 86 -0.18 21.23 -1.23
C ASP A 86 -0.29 22.32 -2.30
N ALA A 87 -1.33 23.12 -2.20
CA ALA A 87 -1.63 24.16 -3.18
C ALA A 87 -0.59 25.29 -3.21
N GLU A 88 0.16 25.52 -2.13
CA GLU A 88 1.17 26.57 -2.04
C GLU A 88 2.46 26.18 -2.76
N THR A 89 2.88 24.92 -2.61
CA THR A 89 4.15 24.43 -3.16
C THR A 89 3.98 23.65 -4.47
N GLY A 90 2.77 23.12 -4.74
CA GLY A 90 2.49 22.21 -5.84
C GLY A 90 3.07 20.79 -5.65
N LEU A 91 3.63 20.51 -4.47
CA LEU A 91 4.10 19.19 -4.09
C LEU A 91 2.94 18.36 -3.56
N TYR A 92 3.10 17.03 -3.57
CA TYR A 92 2.12 16.12 -2.99
C TYR A 92 2.63 15.57 -1.67
N TYR A 93 1.96 15.94 -0.57
CA TYR A 93 2.24 15.40 0.76
C TYR A 93 1.82 13.93 0.81
N ASN A 94 2.77 13.04 1.05
CA ASN A 94 2.58 11.60 1.14
C ASN A 94 3.06 11.08 2.52
N ARG A 95 2.49 11.64 3.57
CA ARG A 95 2.71 11.39 4.99
C ARG A 95 4.17 11.53 5.45
N PHE A 96 5.09 10.67 5.02
CA PHE A 96 6.51 10.70 5.45
C PHE A 96 7.41 11.42 4.47
N ARG A 97 6.96 11.64 3.24
CA ARG A 97 7.71 12.34 2.19
C ARG A 97 6.83 13.29 1.38
N TYR A 98 7.45 14.27 0.75
CA TYR A 98 6.83 15.08 -0.29
C TYR A 98 7.25 14.58 -1.67
N TYR A 99 6.28 14.41 -2.53
CA TYR A 99 6.47 13.99 -3.91
C TYR A 99 6.38 15.20 -4.84
N ASP A 100 7.35 15.34 -5.75
CA ASP A 100 7.32 16.33 -6.81
C ASP A 100 6.82 15.71 -8.12
N PRO A 101 5.60 16.06 -8.56
CA PRO A 101 5.05 15.52 -9.80
C PRO A 101 5.79 15.99 -11.04
N ASN A 102 6.59 17.07 -10.98
CA ASN A 102 7.40 17.55 -12.10
C ASN A 102 8.67 16.71 -12.27
N ALA A 103 9.26 16.26 -11.17
CA ALA A 103 10.41 15.36 -11.17
C ALA A 103 10.01 13.89 -11.26
N GLY A 104 8.77 13.54 -10.91
CA GLY A 104 8.31 12.15 -10.82
C GLY A 104 8.95 11.38 -9.67
N SER A 105 9.38 12.07 -8.61
CA SER A 105 10.14 11.51 -7.50
C SER A 105 9.88 12.25 -6.18
N TYR A 106 10.24 11.62 -5.07
CA TYR A 106 10.27 12.30 -3.78
C TYR A 106 11.39 13.34 -3.71
N ILE A 107 11.19 14.41 -2.93
CA ILE A 107 12.21 15.46 -2.72
C ILE A 107 13.17 15.12 -1.56
N SER A 108 12.87 14.09 -0.78
CA SER A 108 13.72 13.59 0.31
C SER A 108 14.05 12.11 0.11
N GLN A 109 15.17 11.68 0.69
CA GLN A 109 15.56 10.27 0.69
C GLN A 109 14.53 9.43 1.44
N ASP A 110 14.40 8.18 1.02
CA ASP A 110 13.59 7.20 1.73
C ASP A 110 14.16 6.97 3.13
N PRO A 111 13.39 7.21 4.20
CA PRO A 111 13.84 6.94 5.58
C PRO A 111 14.24 5.48 5.82
N ILE A 112 13.66 4.54 5.05
CA ILE A 112 14.01 3.11 5.11
C ILE A 112 15.13 2.73 4.14
N GLY A 113 15.57 3.68 3.30
CA GLY A 113 16.65 3.50 2.34
C GLY A 113 16.32 2.47 1.27
N LEU A 114 17.32 1.69 0.84
CA LEU A 114 17.14 0.66 -0.19
C LEU A 114 16.26 -0.53 0.27
N ALA A 115 15.90 -0.63 1.55
CA ALA A 115 14.96 -1.63 2.05
C ALA A 115 13.54 -1.46 1.46
N GLY A 116 13.18 -0.26 0.97
CA GLY A 116 11.95 0.00 0.21
C GLY A 116 11.88 -0.68 -1.15
N GLY A 117 12.93 -1.42 -1.55
CA GLY A 117 12.95 -2.18 -2.81
C GLY A 117 13.00 -1.30 -4.07
N ASN A 118 13.22 0.01 -3.92
CA ASN A 118 13.44 0.93 -5.02
C ASN A 118 14.95 1.09 -5.28
N PRO A 119 15.43 1.01 -6.53
CA PRO A 119 16.85 1.18 -6.84
C PRO A 119 17.35 2.60 -6.57
N THR A 120 16.46 3.58 -6.42
CA THR A 120 16.80 4.95 -6.05
C THR A 120 16.15 5.34 -4.72
N LEU A 121 16.87 6.10 -3.88
CA LEU A 121 16.37 6.58 -2.58
C LEU A 121 15.24 7.61 -2.70
N TYR A 122 15.01 8.16 -3.88
CA TYR A 122 14.01 9.19 -4.17
C TYR A 122 12.85 8.68 -5.01
N GLY A 123 12.88 7.42 -5.46
CA GLY A 123 11.85 6.87 -6.34
C GLY A 123 10.50 6.70 -5.64
N TYR A 124 9.40 6.96 -6.37
CA TYR A 124 8.04 6.68 -5.91
C TYR A 124 7.77 5.17 -6.00
N VAL A 125 7.42 4.68 -7.15
CA VAL A 125 7.19 3.24 -7.43
C VAL A 125 7.72 2.89 -8.82
N ASN A 126 8.06 1.62 -9.03
CA ASN A 126 8.60 1.16 -10.32
C ASN A 126 7.55 1.09 -11.45
N ASP A 127 6.27 0.97 -11.10
CA ASP A 127 5.14 0.87 -12.04
C ASP A 127 3.88 1.41 -11.38
N ILE A 128 3.50 2.61 -11.74
CA ILE A 128 2.34 3.34 -11.21
C ILE A 128 0.99 2.70 -11.57
N ASN A 129 0.96 1.79 -12.55
CA ASN A 129 -0.28 1.10 -12.92
C ASN A 129 -0.59 -0.09 -12.01
N THR A 130 0.36 -0.51 -11.17
CA THR A 130 0.21 -1.70 -10.33
C THR A 130 0.61 -1.48 -8.89
N TYR A 131 1.34 -0.42 -8.57
CA TYR A 131 1.87 -0.12 -7.25
C TYR A 131 1.47 1.26 -6.77
N LEU A 132 1.31 1.33 -5.45
CA LEU A 132 1.09 2.56 -4.69
C LEU A 132 2.06 2.59 -3.52
N ASP A 133 2.63 3.74 -3.25
CA ASP A 133 3.35 4.04 -2.02
C ASP A 133 2.48 4.97 -1.17
N VAL A 134 1.50 4.39 -0.49
CA VAL A 134 0.43 5.14 0.21
C VAL A 134 0.98 5.99 1.36
N LEU A 135 2.10 5.58 1.94
CA LEU A 135 2.70 6.26 3.10
C LEU A 135 4.08 6.85 2.80
N GLY A 136 4.61 6.67 1.59
CA GLY A 136 5.98 7.07 1.28
C GLY A 136 7.06 6.18 1.91
N LEU A 137 6.75 4.90 2.24
CA LEU A 137 7.64 3.98 2.97
C LEU A 137 7.40 2.51 2.66
N THR A 138 6.82 2.14 1.55
CA THR A 138 6.33 0.78 1.31
C THR A 138 7.46 -0.23 1.09
N ILE A 139 7.51 -1.31 1.89
CA ILE A 139 8.45 -2.41 1.71
C ILE A 139 7.97 -3.35 0.58
N ILE A 140 8.86 -3.59 -0.38
CA ILE A 140 8.71 -4.62 -1.41
C ILE A 140 9.86 -5.63 -1.21
N PRO A 141 9.58 -6.93 -0.95
CA PRO A 141 10.63 -7.91 -0.72
C PRO A 141 11.47 -8.14 -1.98
N THR A 142 12.74 -8.47 -1.78
CA THR A 142 13.58 -9.03 -2.82
C THR A 142 13.17 -10.48 -3.06
N VAL A 143 12.76 -10.81 -4.28
CA VAL A 143 12.20 -12.12 -4.63
C VAL A 143 13.15 -12.87 -5.55
N THR A 144 13.50 -14.12 -5.20
CA THR A 144 14.13 -15.06 -6.16
C THR A 144 13.06 -15.94 -6.78
N LYS A 145 13.22 -16.24 -8.07
CA LYS A 145 12.25 -17.02 -8.84
C LYS A 145 12.90 -18.24 -9.50
N GLY A 146 12.10 -19.28 -9.63
CA GLY A 146 12.48 -20.50 -10.35
C GLY A 146 12.15 -20.43 -11.85
N THR A 147 12.32 -21.55 -12.52
CA THR A 147 12.22 -21.69 -13.99
C THR A 147 10.78 -21.52 -14.52
N ASN A 148 9.77 -21.76 -13.69
CA ASN A 148 8.35 -21.55 -14.02
C ASN A 148 7.83 -20.18 -13.53
N ASN A 149 8.74 -19.25 -13.18
CA ASN A 149 8.42 -17.96 -12.59
C ASN A 149 7.80 -18.04 -11.18
N GLU A 150 7.86 -19.22 -10.53
CA GLU A 150 7.47 -19.44 -9.14
C GLU A 150 8.40 -18.69 -8.18
N ILE A 151 7.86 -18.23 -7.06
CA ILE A 151 8.63 -17.55 -6.02
C ILE A 151 9.35 -18.59 -5.18
N LEU A 152 10.69 -18.59 -5.17
CA LEU A 152 11.48 -19.49 -4.33
C LEU A 152 11.75 -18.91 -2.96
N THR A 153 12.17 -17.64 -2.90
CA THR A 153 12.35 -16.91 -1.64
C THR A 153 11.84 -15.47 -1.76
N ALA A 154 11.49 -14.90 -0.61
CA ALA A 154 11.22 -13.48 -0.46
C ALA A 154 11.95 -12.98 0.79
N ASP A 155 12.82 -12.00 0.62
CA ASP A 155 13.69 -11.47 1.67
C ASP A 155 13.41 -9.98 1.87
N ALA A 156 13.31 -9.53 3.14
CA ALA A 156 13.18 -8.12 3.48
C ALA A 156 13.89 -7.80 4.80
N THR A 157 14.25 -6.52 4.97
CA THR A 157 14.69 -5.97 6.26
C THR A 157 13.60 -5.05 6.77
N ILE A 158 13.15 -5.26 8.00
CA ILE A 158 12.07 -4.52 8.66
C ILE A 158 12.66 -3.75 9.84
N LYS A 159 12.28 -2.47 9.97
CA LYS A 159 12.67 -1.60 11.08
C LYS A 159 11.42 -1.20 11.87
N ARG A 160 11.58 -0.67 13.09
CA ARG A 160 10.44 -0.17 13.88
C ARG A 160 9.61 0.87 13.13
N ALA A 161 10.26 1.75 12.36
CA ALA A 161 9.58 2.78 11.57
C ALA A 161 8.65 2.21 10.49
N ASP A 162 8.84 0.96 10.08
CA ASP A 162 8.04 0.31 9.04
C ASP A 162 6.74 -0.28 9.59
N LEU A 163 6.68 -0.51 10.91
CA LEU A 163 5.51 -1.16 11.52
C LEU A 163 4.25 -0.32 11.31
N GLY A 164 3.21 -0.97 10.81
CA GLY A 164 1.92 -0.34 10.52
C GLY A 164 1.89 0.56 9.28
N THR A 165 2.99 0.66 8.51
CA THR A 165 3.06 1.51 7.30
C THR A 165 2.62 0.80 6.03
N GLY A 166 2.38 -0.51 6.07
CA GLY A 166 2.00 -1.29 4.88
C GLY A 166 0.58 -1.03 4.39
N THR A 167 0.27 -1.59 3.23
CA THR A 167 -1.01 -1.37 2.55
C THR A 167 -1.82 -2.66 2.38
N ASN A 168 -3.16 -2.52 2.27
CA ASN A 168 -4.05 -3.63 1.95
C ASN A 168 -3.85 -4.11 0.51
N THR A 169 -4.16 -5.38 0.24
CA THR A 169 -4.24 -5.91 -1.12
C THR A 169 -5.37 -5.24 -1.90
N ASN A 170 -5.12 -4.94 -3.17
CA ASN A 170 -6.10 -4.37 -4.09
C ASN A 170 -6.67 -5.43 -5.06
N ALA A 171 -7.63 -5.04 -5.91
CA ALA A 171 -8.24 -5.96 -6.87
C ALA A 171 -7.21 -6.58 -7.82
N ALA A 172 -6.20 -5.81 -8.25
CA ALA A 172 -5.17 -6.29 -9.17
C ALA A 172 -4.26 -7.34 -8.52
N SER A 173 -3.86 -7.15 -7.24
CA SER A 173 -3.06 -8.14 -6.51
C SER A 173 -3.85 -9.41 -6.18
N ARG A 174 -5.15 -9.27 -5.81
CA ARG A 174 -6.03 -10.42 -5.57
C ARG A 174 -6.24 -11.25 -6.84
N ASN A 175 -6.49 -10.60 -7.98
CA ASN A 175 -6.62 -11.29 -9.27
C ASN A 175 -5.31 -11.97 -9.67
N HIS A 176 -4.16 -11.31 -9.41
CA HIS A 176 -2.85 -11.90 -9.68
C HIS A 176 -2.60 -13.16 -8.85
N ALA A 177 -2.84 -13.13 -7.54
CA ALA A 177 -2.66 -14.30 -6.69
C ALA A 177 -3.54 -15.48 -7.14
N ARG A 178 -4.83 -15.24 -7.43
CA ARG A 178 -5.75 -16.26 -7.94
C ARG A 178 -5.35 -16.82 -9.31
N SER A 179 -4.73 -16.01 -10.17
CA SER A 179 -4.21 -16.51 -11.46
C SER A 179 -3.01 -17.45 -11.32
N LEU A 180 -2.34 -17.43 -10.17
CA LEU A 180 -1.19 -18.29 -9.84
C LEU A 180 -1.59 -19.49 -8.96
N GLY A 181 -2.77 -19.49 -8.38
CA GLY A 181 -3.27 -20.48 -7.44
C GLY A 181 -4.72 -20.90 -7.70
N ASN A 182 -5.47 -21.10 -6.63
CA ASN A 182 -6.89 -21.47 -6.68
C ASN A 182 -7.78 -20.21 -6.75
N ALA A 183 -9.03 -20.39 -7.23
CA ALA A 183 -9.98 -19.29 -7.38
C ALA A 183 -10.40 -18.66 -6.03
N ASP A 184 -10.31 -19.41 -4.95
CA ASP A 184 -10.64 -19.03 -3.58
C ASP A 184 -9.41 -18.59 -2.75
N ASP A 185 -8.19 -18.67 -3.31
CA ASP A 185 -6.99 -18.18 -2.61
C ASP A 185 -7.10 -16.69 -2.29
N ASP A 186 -6.61 -16.33 -1.12
CA ASP A 186 -6.30 -14.95 -0.78
C ASP A 186 -4.99 -14.52 -1.46
N ALA A 187 -4.86 -13.24 -1.68
CA ALA A 187 -3.56 -12.63 -1.97
C ALA A 187 -2.80 -12.46 -0.65
N GLY A 188 -2.15 -13.54 -0.20
CA GLY A 188 -1.33 -13.51 1.01
C GLY A 188 -0.13 -12.59 0.82
N HIS A 189 0.12 -11.71 1.77
CA HIS A 189 1.33 -10.88 1.74
C HIS A 189 2.56 -11.74 2.02
N MET A 190 3.66 -11.53 1.28
CA MET A 190 4.97 -12.06 1.66
C MET A 190 5.51 -11.31 2.88
N ILE A 191 5.44 -9.98 2.86
CA ILE A 191 5.68 -9.12 4.01
C ILE A 191 4.37 -8.47 4.39
N GLY A 192 3.84 -8.78 5.56
CA GLY A 192 2.53 -8.34 6.02
C GLY A 192 2.34 -6.84 6.09
N LYS A 193 1.10 -6.39 5.96
CA LYS A 193 0.74 -4.97 6.12
C LYS A 193 1.26 -4.38 7.43
N GLN A 194 1.14 -5.11 8.54
CA GLN A 194 1.61 -4.66 9.85
C GLN A 194 3.13 -4.53 9.94
N LEU A 195 3.87 -5.17 9.02
CA LEU A 195 5.33 -5.12 8.91
C LEU A 195 5.80 -4.11 7.84
N GLY A 196 4.91 -3.27 7.30
CA GLY A 196 5.23 -2.28 6.27
C GLY A 196 5.12 -2.80 4.83
N GLY A 197 4.63 -4.01 4.62
CA GLY A 197 4.57 -4.63 3.30
C GLY A 197 3.51 -4.02 2.37
N SER A 198 3.85 -3.92 1.08
CA SER A 198 2.96 -3.45 0.02
C SER A 198 1.83 -4.43 -0.26
N GLY A 199 0.61 -3.95 -0.47
CA GLY A 199 -0.51 -4.74 -1.00
C GLY A 199 -0.46 -5.00 -2.52
N GLY A 200 0.63 -4.62 -3.20
CA GLY A 200 0.81 -4.78 -4.64
C GLY A 200 1.22 -6.20 -5.08
N LYS A 201 1.13 -6.47 -6.39
CA LYS A 201 1.39 -7.80 -6.99
C LYS A 201 2.77 -8.40 -6.67
N LYS A 202 3.81 -7.58 -6.40
CA LYS A 202 5.18 -8.06 -6.12
C LYS A 202 5.37 -8.54 -4.69
N ASN A 203 4.42 -8.29 -3.80
CA ASN A 203 4.46 -8.69 -2.41
C ASN A 203 3.35 -9.68 -2.05
N VAL A 204 2.72 -10.32 -3.02
CA VAL A 204 1.65 -11.30 -2.76
C VAL A 204 1.92 -12.63 -3.44
N PHE A 205 1.40 -13.69 -2.84
CA PHE A 205 1.39 -15.05 -3.37
C PHE A 205 0.01 -15.68 -3.15
N PRO A 206 -0.35 -16.74 -3.90
CA PRO A 206 -1.59 -17.48 -3.66
C PRO A 206 -1.52 -18.23 -2.35
N GLN A 207 -2.39 -17.86 -1.40
CA GLN A 207 -2.42 -18.42 -0.07
C GLN A 207 -3.81 -18.89 0.31
N ASP A 208 -3.90 -20.07 0.91
CA ASP A 208 -5.11 -20.54 1.54
C ASP A 208 -5.68 -19.51 2.51
N PHE A 209 -6.97 -19.21 2.40
CA PHE A 209 -7.57 -18.11 3.17
C PHE A 209 -7.64 -18.39 4.68
N HIS A 210 -7.77 -19.66 5.11
CA HIS A 210 -7.75 -20.01 6.54
C HIS A 210 -6.34 -19.82 7.13
N VAL A 211 -5.30 -20.18 6.36
CA VAL A 211 -3.91 -20.00 6.76
C VAL A 211 -3.58 -18.51 6.80
N ASN A 212 -3.93 -17.77 5.73
CA ASN A 212 -3.66 -16.34 5.62
C ASN A 212 -4.28 -15.54 6.77
N ARG A 213 -5.59 -15.74 7.00
CA ARG A 213 -6.34 -14.99 8.02
C ARG A 213 -6.18 -15.54 9.45
N GLY A 214 -5.60 -16.72 9.59
CA GLY A 214 -5.40 -17.43 10.85
C GLY A 214 -3.96 -17.41 11.32
N ALA A 215 -3.29 -18.58 11.20
CA ALA A 215 -1.99 -18.83 11.79
C ALA A 215 -0.88 -17.92 11.22
N PHE A 216 -0.96 -17.57 9.93
CA PHE A 216 0.03 -16.71 9.28
C PHE A 216 -0.07 -15.27 9.82
N ALA A 217 -1.29 -14.69 9.83
CA ALA A 217 -1.51 -13.35 10.37
C ALA A 217 -1.13 -13.22 11.86
N GLN A 218 -1.41 -14.27 12.67
CA GLN A 218 -1.00 -14.30 14.07
C GLN A 218 0.52 -14.33 14.23
N PHE A 219 1.22 -15.05 13.35
CA PHE A 219 2.69 -15.10 13.39
C PHE A 219 3.30 -13.77 12.97
N GLU A 220 2.76 -13.11 11.96
CA GLU A 220 3.20 -11.76 11.58
C GLU A 220 3.03 -10.75 12.71
N GLY A 221 1.99 -10.87 13.55
CA GLY A 221 1.83 -10.09 14.78
C GLY A 221 3.01 -10.29 15.73
N LYS A 222 3.43 -11.56 15.95
CA LYS A 222 4.61 -11.87 16.78
C LYS A 222 5.91 -11.34 16.16
N VAL A 223 6.01 -11.33 14.83
CA VAL A 223 7.15 -10.71 14.12
C VAL A 223 7.17 -9.20 14.35
N ALA A 224 6.01 -8.54 14.33
CA ALA A 224 5.93 -7.11 14.66
C ALA A 224 6.39 -6.81 16.09
N ASP A 225 5.92 -7.59 17.07
CA ASP A 225 6.37 -7.48 18.48
C ASP A 225 7.90 -7.71 18.61
N PHE A 226 8.43 -8.67 17.83
CA PHE A 226 9.86 -8.95 17.81
C PHE A 226 10.68 -7.80 17.21
N VAL A 227 10.21 -7.18 16.12
CA VAL A 227 10.81 -5.98 15.52
C VAL A 227 10.77 -4.81 16.49
N GLU A 228 9.64 -4.60 17.19
CA GLU A 228 9.50 -3.55 18.20
C GLU A 228 10.54 -3.73 19.33
N LEU A 229 10.74 -4.95 19.79
CA LEU A 229 11.69 -5.26 20.87
C LEU A 229 13.14 -5.17 20.42
N HIS A 230 13.49 -5.76 19.26
CA HIS A 230 14.88 -5.97 18.84
C HIS A 230 15.38 -5.00 17.77
N GLY A 231 14.49 -4.19 17.16
CA GLY A 231 14.83 -3.23 16.10
C GLY A 231 14.99 -3.88 14.73
N GLU A 232 15.98 -3.46 13.97
CA GLU A 232 16.18 -3.93 12.60
C GLU A 232 16.24 -5.45 12.51
N THR A 233 15.37 -6.04 11.72
CA THR A 233 15.12 -7.47 11.63
C THR A 233 15.04 -7.91 10.19
N LYS A 234 15.79 -8.92 9.82
CA LYS A 234 15.69 -9.60 8.53
C LYS A 234 14.63 -10.69 8.61
N VAL A 235 13.75 -10.71 7.63
CA VAL A 235 12.77 -11.77 7.43
C VAL A 235 13.03 -12.45 6.09
N LYS A 236 12.87 -13.77 6.06
CA LYS A 236 13.00 -14.57 4.85
C LYS A 236 11.88 -15.59 4.80
N LEU A 237 11.16 -15.58 3.69
CA LEU A 237 10.19 -16.61 3.36
C LEU A 237 10.80 -17.55 2.34
N THR A 238 10.66 -18.86 2.57
CA THR A 238 11.04 -19.90 1.62
C THR A 238 9.79 -20.66 1.21
N PHE A 239 9.53 -20.74 -0.10
CA PHE A 239 8.33 -21.32 -0.68
C PHE A 239 8.64 -22.71 -1.23
N ASN A 240 7.86 -23.70 -0.84
CA ASN A 240 8.00 -25.09 -1.30
C ASN A 240 6.87 -25.45 -2.24
N TYR A 241 7.20 -26.14 -3.31
CA TYR A 241 6.27 -26.53 -4.37
C TYR A 241 6.29 -28.05 -4.60
N GLU A 242 5.14 -28.59 -4.93
CA GLU A 242 5.02 -29.92 -5.51
C GLU A 242 4.57 -29.77 -6.96
N GLN A 243 5.53 -29.86 -7.88
CA GLN A 243 5.34 -29.53 -9.32
C GLN A 243 4.28 -30.39 -10.01
N GLN A 244 3.96 -31.55 -9.46
CA GLN A 244 2.88 -32.41 -9.93
C GLN A 244 1.49 -31.87 -9.58
N ILE A 245 1.39 -31.05 -8.52
CA ILE A 245 0.15 -30.43 -8.06
C ILE A 245 0.00 -29.03 -8.64
N SER A 246 1.02 -28.18 -8.47
CA SER A 246 1.05 -26.82 -9.00
C SER A 246 2.49 -26.33 -9.20
N LYS A 247 2.70 -25.58 -10.27
CA LYS A 247 4.00 -24.94 -10.55
C LYS A 247 4.17 -23.57 -9.91
N THR A 248 3.07 -22.91 -9.52
CA THR A 248 3.05 -21.51 -9.08
C THR A 248 2.38 -21.28 -7.73
N ARG A 249 1.57 -22.23 -7.25
CA ARG A 249 0.98 -22.22 -5.92
C ARG A 249 1.84 -23.04 -4.97
N PRO A 250 2.45 -22.44 -3.94
CA PRO A 250 3.26 -23.20 -2.98
C PRO A 250 2.39 -24.12 -2.14
N ILE A 251 2.92 -25.28 -1.77
CA ILE A 251 2.27 -26.21 -0.81
C ILE A 251 2.58 -25.83 0.64
N SER A 252 3.69 -25.16 0.88
CA SER A 252 4.02 -24.62 2.19
C SER A 252 4.96 -23.42 2.07
N VAL A 253 5.00 -22.61 3.15
CA VAL A 253 5.89 -21.45 3.29
C VAL A 253 6.59 -21.55 4.64
N THR A 254 7.91 -21.44 4.66
CA THR A 254 8.72 -21.35 5.86
C THR A 254 9.11 -19.89 6.10
N TYR A 255 8.91 -19.40 7.31
CA TYR A 255 9.16 -18.02 7.72
C TYR A 255 10.29 -17.98 8.75
N ASP A 256 11.41 -17.36 8.39
CA ASP A 256 12.61 -17.18 9.23
C ASP A 256 12.73 -15.70 9.62
N VAL A 257 13.10 -15.43 10.89
CA VAL A 257 13.17 -14.07 11.45
C VAL A 257 14.44 -13.92 12.28
N VAL A 258 15.32 -12.98 11.92
CA VAL A 258 16.61 -12.74 12.57
C VAL A 258 16.85 -11.24 12.73
N ALA A 259 17.01 -10.77 13.96
CA ALA A 259 17.37 -9.38 14.25
C ALA A 259 18.85 -9.11 13.98
N ALA A 260 19.20 -7.85 13.73
CA ALA A 260 20.59 -7.42 13.48
C ALA A 260 21.53 -7.71 14.65
N ASN A 261 21.02 -7.77 15.89
CA ASN A 261 21.76 -8.14 17.10
C ASN A 261 21.99 -9.65 17.28
N GLY A 262 21.56 -10.48 16.32
CA GLY A 262 21.70 -11.94 16.34
C GLY A 262 20.57 -12.70 17.02
N ASN A 263 19.61 -12.04 17.67
CA ASN A 263 18.43 -12.69 18.19
C ASN A 263 17.57 -13.22 17.05
N LYS A 264 16.95 -14.36 17.24
CA LYS A 264 16.09 -15.00 16.21
C LYS A 264 14.84 -15.61 16.84
N MET A 265 13.77 -15.62 16.06
CA MET A 265 12.58 -16.41 16.37
C MET A 265 12.77 -17.86 15.90
N GLU A 266 12.02 -18.79 16.49
CA GLU A 266 11.90 -20.13 15.94
C GLU A 266 11.29 -20.07 14.54
N SER A 267 11.92 -20.78 13.59
CA SER A 267 11.43 -20.90 12.21
C SER A 267 10.05 -21.53 12.18
N LYS A 268 9.13 -20.94 11.44
CA LYS A 268 7.73 -21.41 11.37
C LYS A 268 7.35 -21.82 9.95
N GLN A 269 6.89 -23.06 9.81
CA GLN A 269 6.33 -23.54 8.55
C GLN A 269 4.79 -23.48 8.60
N PHE A 270 4.22 -23.03 7.47
CA PHE A 270 2.78 -22.95 7.23
C PHE A 270 2.43 -23.82 6.02
N ASN A 271 1.58 -24.82 6.22
CA ASN A 271 1.04 -25.58 5.11
C ASN A 271 -0.02 -24.77 4.38
N ASN A 272 0.11 -24.72 3.06
CA ASN A 272 -0.78 -23.96 2.17
C ASN A 272 -1.72 -24.88 1.38
N SER A 273 -2.01 -26.04 1.96
CA SER A 273 -2.90 -27.06 1.38
C SER A 273 -4.15 -27.19 2.24
N HIS A 274 -5.29 -27.34 1.61
CA HIS A 274 -6.48 -28.01 2.14
C HIS A 274 -6.38 -29.49 1.86
#